data_134f1040ed2494caf1dc18b0189dafd4
#
_entry.id   134f1040ed2494caf1dc18b0189dafd4
#
_cell.length_a   1.000
_cell.length_b   1.000
_cell.length_c   1.000
_cell.angle_alpha   90.00
_cell.angle_beta   90.00
_cell.angle_gamma   90.00
#
_symmetry.space_group_name_H-M   'P 1'
#
loop_
_entity.id
_entity.type
_entity.pdbx_description
1 polymer ?
#
loop_
_entity_poly.entity_id
_entity_poly.type
_entity_poly.pdbx_seq_one_letter_code
_entity_poly.pdbx_strand_id
1 'polypeptide(L)'
;MTSRQPPDAGGQLPEARSRPLIIPVFLPHAGCPHHCVFCNQSSITATHSSPCGKDVRRQIETFLGFRHKHRRYTQIAFFGGNFFGIQSQTIKGVLTVATEYVTAGYANSIRFSTRPDTIDHQRLAAIKAFPVTTIELGVQSMDDRVLKRSNRGHTAADTVKAVQLLQEHEYEVGVQMMVGLPGDNVRRLQASARRIARLKPDFIRIYPTVVLAGSPLATMYQKGDYIPLSLTEAVRQVKDLYLYFKNENIAVIRMGLQATEAFADDAILLAGPYHPAFGHMVYSEIFLDMAVVQLQSSNSTVQSVRLHVHPRSVSMMRGPKNGNIKKLDETFHLKTIEIVPDASLNEDQLTVKVRT
;
A
#
# COMPACT_ATOMS: atom_id res chain seq x y z
N MET A 1 -33.12 1.77 -39.26
CA MET A 1 -32.48 0.53 -38.82
C MET A 1 -30.99 0.65 -39.09
N THR A 2 -30.21 1.12 -38.16
CA THR A 2 -28.76 1.25 -38.25
C THR A 2 -28.12 0.28 -37.26
N SER A 3 -27.52 -0.78 -37.79
CA SER A 3 -26.78 -1.81 -37.08
C SER A 3 -25.56 -1.23 -36.41
N ARG A 4 -25.51 -1.19 -35.08
CA ARG A 4 -24.29 -0.94 -34.30
C ARG A 4 -23.49 -2.25 -34.26
N GLN A 5 -22.31 -2.24 -34.84
CA GLN A 5 -21.29 -3.28 -34.61
C GLN A 5 -20.83 -3.26 -33.17
N PRO A 6 -20.53 -4.43 -32.55
CA PRO A 6 -19.93 -4.49 -31.23
C PRO A 6 -18.50 -3.98 -31.29
N PRO A 7 -17.99 -3.31 -30.21
CA PRO A 7 -16.61 -2.86 -30.17
C PRO A 7 -15.64 -4.04 -30.08
N ASP A 8 -14.58 -3.94 -30.88
CA ASP A 8 -13.44 -4.85 -30.94
C ASP A 8 -12.88 -5.17 -29.55
N ALA A 9 -12.83 -6.43 -29.20
CA ALA A 9 -12.21 -6.95 -27.98
C ALA A 9 -10.68 -7.10 -28.17
N GLY A 10 -10.02 -6.01 -28.55
CA GLY A 10 -8.58 -5.90 -28.74
C GLY A 10 -7.96 -4.82 -27.86
N GLY A 11 -8.47 -4.64 -26.64
CA GLY A 11 -7.89 -3.71 -25.67
C GLY A 11 -6.53 -4.25 -25.18
N GLN A 12 -5.44 -3.77 -25.82
CA GLN A 12 -4.12 -3.80 -25.19
C GLN A 12 -4.26 -3.15 -23.81
N LEU A 13 -3.94 -3.92 -22.74
CA LEU A 13 -3.77 -3.38 -21.41
C LEU A 13 -2.85 -2.16 -21.52
N PRO A 14 -3.19 -1.00 -20.94
CA PRO A 14 -2.32 0.15 -20.98
C PRO A 14 -0.95 -0.28 -20.48
N GLU A 15 0.09 0.00 -21.28
CA GLU A 15 1.50 -0.21 -20.96
C GLU A 15 1.69 0.09 -19.47
N ALA A 16 2.23 -0.89 -18.72
CA ALA A 16 2.40 -0.81 -17.27
C ALA A 16 3.00 0.57 -16.97
N ARG A 17 2.18 1.51 -16.48
CA ARG A 17 2.60 2.86 -16.13
C ARG A 17 3.79 2.68 -15.21
N SER A 18 4.99 2.99 -15.68
CA SER A 18 6.21 2.82 -14.90
C SER A 18 5.97 3.50 -13.56
N ARG A 19 6.13 2.76 -12.45
CA ARG A 19 5.87 3.29 -11.11
C ARG A 19 6.57 4.63 -10.95
N PRO A 20 5.88 5.70 -10.53
CA PRO A 20 6.50 7.01 -10.39
C PRO A 20 7.65 6.96 -9.40
N LEU A 21 8.69 7.73 -9.65
CA LEU A 21 9.66 8.06 -8.62
C LEU A 21 8.99 8.99 -7.62
N ILE A 22 8.96 8.61 -6.37
CA ILE A 22 8.37 9.43 -5.31
C ILE A 22 9.46 10.19 -4.59
N ILE A 23 9.38 11.51 -4.58
CA ILE A 23 10.17 12.40 -3.72
C ILE A 23 9.36 12.58 -2.44
N PRO A 24 9.71 11.90 -1.34
CA PRO A 24 8.92 11.98 -0.11
C PRO A 24 9.23 13.29 0.63
N VAL A 25 8.18 13.97 1.04
CA VAL A 25 8.23 15.12 1.96
C VAL A 25 7.38 14.79 3.17
N PHE A 26 8.01 14.66 4.34
CA PHE A 26 7.30 14.33 5.56
C PHE A 26 6.83 15.59 6.29
N LEU A 27 5.53 15.61 6.63
CA LEU A 27 4.85 16.65 7.41
C LEU A 27 4.27 15.99 8.69
N PRO A 28 5.11 15.67 9.68
CA PRO A 28 4.72 14.86 10.83
C PRO A 28 3.67 15.57 11.68
N HIS A 29 2.66 14.81 12.18
CA HIS A 29 1.55 15.26 13.02
C HIS A 29 0.76 16.48 12.53
N ALA A 30 1.07 17.04 11.38
CA ALA A 30 0.39 18.21 10.89
C ALA A 30 -1.09 17.91 10.59
N GLY A 31 -1.99 18.72 11.12
CA GLY A 31 -3.41 18.74 10.78
C GLY A 31 -4.27 17.60 11.29
N CYS A 32 -3.78 16.71 12.17
CA CYS A 32 -4.61 15.63 12.71
C CYS A 32 -5.43 16.10 13.92
N PRO A 33 -6.80 16.18 13.83
CA PRO A 33 -7.65 16.56 14.96
C PRO A 33 -7.85 15.43 15.97
N HIS A 34 -7.56 14.18 15.58
CA HIS A 34 -7.72 12.98 16.40
C HIS A 34 -6.41 12.19 16.48
N HIS A 35 -6.14 11.66 17.67
CA HIS A 35 -5.02 10.73 17.86
C HIS A 35 -5.53 9.30 17.63
N CYS A 36 -5.27 8.74 16.45
CA CYS A 36 -5.57 7.35 16.15
C CYS A 36 -4.81 6.45 17.12
N VAL A 37 -5.45 5.37 17.61
CA VAL A 37 -4.85 4.52 18.64
C VAL A 37 -3.52 3.88 18.21
N PHE A 38 -3.35 3.62 16.93
CA PHE A 38 -2.16 2.99 16.35
C PHE A 38 -1.05 3.96 15.94
N CYS A 39 -1.27 5.28 16.11
CA CYS A 39 -0.36 6.29 15.56
C CYS A 39 0.52 6.90 16.66
N ASN A 40 1.83 6.91 16.41
CA ASN A 40 2.80 7.70 17.15
C ASN A 40 3.87 8.20 16.17
N GLN A 41 3.59 9.28 15.44
CA GLN A 41 4.52 9.82 14.46
C GLN A 41 5.73 10.51 15.12
N SER A 42 5.59 11.03 16.34
CA SER A 42 6.71 11.67 17.06
C SER A 42 7.85 10.70 17.34
N SER A 43 7.52 9.44 17.65
CA SER A 43 8.52 8.38 17.85
C SER A 43 9.25 7.96 16.57
N ILE A 44 8.62 8.17 15.40
CA ILE A 44 9.17 7.71 14.12
C ILE A 44 9.96 8.82 13.43
N THR A 45 9.61 10.10 13.62
CA THR A 45 10.14 11.22 12.82
C THR A 45 11.03 12.18 13.62
N ALA A 46 11.06 12.09 14.95
CA ALA A 46 11.80 12.97 15.87
C ALA A 46 11.60 14.49 15.59
N THR A 47 10.55 14.89 14.86
CA THR A 47 10.31 16.27 14.43
C THR A 47 9.06 16.83 15.11
N HIS A 48 9.18 17.97 15.76
CA HIS A 48 8.11 18.64 16.52
C HIS A 48 7.69 20.00 15.95
N SER A 49 8.32 20.47 14.86
CA SER A 49 8.03 21.77 14.27
C SER A 49 6.96 21.73 13.19
N SER A 50 6.14 22.78 13.10
CA SER A 50 5.23 22.96 11.96
C SER A 50 6.02 23.00 10.66
N PRO A 51 5.57 22.31 9.61
CA PRO A 51 6.28 22.26 8.34
C PRO A 51 6.35 23.64 7.73
N CYS A 52 7.54 24.04 7.30
CA CYS A 52 7.74 25.31 6.58
C CYS A 52 8.32 25.07 5.19
N GLY A 53 8.22 26.08 4.33
CA GLY A 53 8.72 25.98 2.95
C GLY A 53 10.23 25.65 2.86
N LYS A 54 11.04 26.10 3.82
CA LYS A 54 12.47 25.78 3.88
C LYS A 54 12.72 24.28 4.13
N ASP A 55 11.92 23.66 5.01
CA ASP A 55 12.04 22.23 5.30
C ASP A 55 11.62 21.38 4.09
N VAL A 56 10.56 21.80 3.40
CA VAL A 56 10.12 21.16 2.15
C VAL A 56 11.22 21.22 1.11
N ARG A 57 11.80 22.41 0.87
CA ARG A 57 12.90 22.60 -0.08
C ARG A 57 14.08 21.69 0.25
N ARG A 58 14.53 21.68 1.51
CA ARG A 58 15.65 20.84 1.96
C ARG A 58 15.39 19.35 1.70
N GLN A 59 14.19 18.85 2.02
CA GLN A 59 13.83 17.44 1.80
C GLN A 59 13.84 17.09 0.30
N ILE A 60 13.28 17.94 -0.56
CA ILE A 60 13.29 17.74 -2.01
C ILE A 60 14.72 17.74 -2.56
N GLU A 61 15.53 18.73 -2.19
CA GLU A 61 16.92 18.86 -2.64
C GLU A 61 17.81 17.70 -2.18
N THR A 62 17.66 17.27 -0.92
CA THR A 62 18.33 16.07 -0.42
C THR A 62 18.01 14.86 -1.26
N PHE A 63 16.73 14.64 -1.58
CA PHE A 63 16.34 13.51 -2.41
C PHE A 63 16.85 13.62 -3.85
N LEU A 64 16.82 14.79 -4.44
CA LEU A 64 17.34 15.04 -5.79
C LEU A 64 18.86 14.84 -5.86
N GLY A 65 19.61 15.11 -4.78
CA GLY A 65 21.04 14.83 -4.69
C GLY A 65 21.40 13.33 -4.84
N PHE A 66 20.49 12.43 -4.48
CA PHE A 66 20.67 10.98 -4.67
C PHE A 66 20.13 10.47 -6.02
N ARG A 67 19.66 11.36 -6.91
CA ARG A 67 19.02 10.99 -8.16
C ARG A 67 20.03 10.50 -9.19
N HIS A 68 20.07 9.19 -9.46
CA HIS A 68 20.67 8.66 -10.68
C HIS A 68 19.71 8.86 -11.86
N LYS A 69 20.26 9.28 -13.01
CA LYS A 69 19.54 9.73 -14.22
C LYS A 69 18.45 8.77 -14.70
N HIS A 70 17.32 9.35 -15.17
CA HIS A 70 16.26 8.77 -16.01
C HIS A 70 15.20 7.88 -15.34
N ARG A 71 14.28 8.48 -14.58
CA ARG A 71 12.93 7.94 -14.46
C ARG A 71 11.94 8.88 -15.17
N ARG A 72 11.06 8.29 -15.97
CA ARG A 72 10.17 9.04 -16.88
C ARG A 72 9.07 9.83 -16.17
N TYR A 73 8.68 9.48 -14.95
CA TYR A 73 7.64 10.15 -14.18
C TYR A 73 8.03 10.26 -12.70
N THR A 74 7.94 11.47 -12.16
CA THR A 74 8.36 11.79 -10.78
C THR A 74 7.26 12.59 -10.10
N GLN A 75 6.91 12.24 -8.85
CA GLN A 75 5.94 12.97 -8.04
C GLN A 75 6.56 13.42 -6.71
N ILE A 76 6.30 14.67 -6.31
CA ILE A 76 6.55 15.14 -4.95
C ILE A 76 5.37 14.69 -4.10
N ALA A 77 5.63 13.94 -3.02
CA ALA A 77 4.60 13.33 -2.20
C ALA A 77 4.67 13.82 -0.76
N PHE A 78 3.64 14.50 -0.30
CA PHE A 78 3.49 14.90 1.10
C PHE A 78 2.85 13.78 1.91
N PHE A 79 3.60 13.29 2.89
CA PHE A 79 3.21 12.21 3.80
C PHE A 79 3.27 12.67 5.25
N GLY A 80 2.66 11.90 6.15
CA GLY A 80 2.70 12.11 7.59
C GLY A 80 1.31 12.29 8.17
N GLY A 81 0.93 13.53 8.51
CA GLY A 81 -0.35 13.81 9.14
C GLY A 81 -1.54 13.83 8.19
N ASN A 82 -2.41 14.81 8.41
CA ASN A 82 -3.58 15.08 7.61
C ASN A 82 -3.37 16.38 6.84
N PHE A 83 -3.02 16.28 5.55
CA PHE A 83 -2.63 17.43 4.75
C PHE A 83 -3.68 18.54 4.77
N PHE A 84 -4.95 18.22 4.53
CA PHE A 84 -6.04 19.20 4.57
C PHE A 84 -6.46 19.67 5.96
N GLY A 85 -5.91 19.10 7.02
CA GLY A 85 -6.07 19.60 8.37
C GLY A 85 -5.01 20.65 8.77
N ILE A 86 -4.01 20.89 7.91
CA ILE A 86 -3.02 21.95 8.12
C ILE A 86 -3.67 23.30 7.80
N GLN A 87 -3.18 24.37 8.43
CA GLN A 87 -3.64 25.73 8.14
C GLN A 87 -3.47 26.07 6.65
N SER A 88 -4.49 26.70 6.05
CA SER A 88 -4.54 26.99 4.60
C SER A 88 -3.32 27.80 4.11
N GLN A 89 -2.80 28.71 4.93
CA GLN A 89 -1.61 29.50 4.57
C GLN A 89 -0.36 28.61 4.47
N THR A 90 -0.21 27.65 5.38
CA THR A 90 0.89 26.66 5.35
C THR A 90 0.76 25.74 4.13
N ILE A 91 -0.47 25.25 3.85
CA ILE A 91 -0.74 24.43 2.64
C ILE A 91 -0.30 25.18 1.37
N LYS A 92 -0.73 26.44 1.23
CA LYS A 92 -0.32 27.27 0.09
C LYS A 92 1.19 27.42 0.00
N GLY A 93 1.85 27.69 1.12
CA GLY A 93 3.30 27.85 1.17
C GLY A 93 4.07 26.58 0.72
N VAL A 94 3.70 25.40 1.25
CA VAL A 94 4.38 24.14 0.90
C VAL A 94 4.08 23.71 -0.53
N LEU A 95 2.84 23.95 -1.04
CA LEU A 95 2.48 23.68 -2.43
C LEU A 95 3.20 24.64 -3.40
N THR A 96 3.36 25.91 -3.04
CA THR A 96 4.13 26.87 -3.86
C THR A 96 5.56 26.39 -4.05
N VAL A 97 6.24 26.01 -2.96
CA VAL A 97 7.60 25.45 -3.05
C VAL A 97 7.66 24.21 -3.94
N ALA A 98 6.73 23.24 -3.75
CA ALA A 98 6.71 22.04 -4.57
C ALA A 98 6.44 22.36 -6.06
N THR A 99 5.59 23.36 -6.33
CA THR A 99 5.27 23.80 -7.70
C THR A 99 6.49 24.37 -8.42
N GLU A 100 7.40 25.07 -7.72
CA GLU A 100 8.67 25.55 -8.30
C GLU A 100 9.46 24.37 -8.93
N TYR A 101 9.53 23.24 -8.24
CA TYR A 101 10.25 22.06 -8.76
C TYR A 101 9.49 21.35 -9.90
N VAL A 102 8.15 21.40 -9.90
CA VAL A 102 7.36 20.89 -11.04
C VAL A 102 7.57 21.79 -12.27
N THR A 103 7.50 23.11 -12.10
CA THR A 103 7.73 24.08 -13.19
C THR A 103 9.16 24.00 -13.74
N ALA A 104 10.15 23.77 -12.88
CA ALA A 104 11.55 23.57 -13.27
C ALA A 104 11.83 22.18 -13.89
N GLY A 105 10.81 21.30 -14.01
CA GLY A 105 10.94 19.97 -14.63
C GLY A 105 11.62 18.90 -13.78
N TYR A 106 11.88 19.15 -12.48
CA TYR A 106 12.40 18.14 -11.57
C TYR A 106 11.36 17.10 -11.13
N ALA A 107 10.08 17.47 -11.15
CA ALA A 107 8.95 16.59 -10.93
C ALA A 107 7.85 16.85 -11.96
N ASN A 108 6.89 15.93 -12.10
CA ASN A 108 5.78 16.04 -13.02
C ASN A 108 4.49 16.50 -12.33
N SER A 109 4.34 16.16 -11.04
CA SER A 109 3.13 16.50 -10.29
C SER A 109 3.35 16.37 -8.79
N ILE A 110 2.32 16.74 -8.03
CA ILE A 110 2.27 16.67 -6.59
C ILE A 110 1.20 15.65 -6.19
N ARG A 111 1.46 14.92 -5.10
CA ARG A 111 0.49 14.09 -4.38
C ARG A 111 0.56 14.33 -2.90
N PHE A 112 -0.52 14.04 -2.18
CA PHE A 112 -0.52 14.07 -0.71
C PHE A 112 -1.50 13.06 -0.11
N SER A 113 -1.28 12.77 1.19
CA SER A 113 -2.18 11.93 1.97
C SER A 113 -2.99 12.78 2.93
N THR A 114 -4.29 12.48 3.03
CA THR A 114 -5.22 13.20 3.92
C THR A 114 -6.30 12.27 4.46
N ARG A 115 -7.15 12.79 5.35
CA ARG A 115 -8.28 12.06 5.93
C ARG A 115 -9.54 12.26 5.09
N PRO A 116 -10.45 11.27 5.01
CA PRO A 116 -11.70 11.41 4.28
C PRO A 116 -12.57 12.58 4.74
N ASP A 117 -12.67 12.79 6.06
CA ASP A 117 -13.48 13.84 6.68
C ASP A 117 -12.98 15.27 6.45
N THR A 118 -11.83 15.42 5.78
CA THR A 118 -11.28 16.74 5.42
C THR A 118 -11.40 17.06 3.93
N ILE A 119 -12.10 16.26 3.16
CA ILE A 119 -12.38 16.53 1.76
C ILE A 119 -13.68 17.33 1.63
N ASP A 120 -13.58 18.53 1.10
CA ASP A 120 -14.71 19.40 0.76
C ASP A 120 -14.40 20.31 -0.44
N HIS A 121 -15.44 20.90 -1.01
CA HIS A 121 -15.31 21.79 -2.19
C HIS A 121 -14.38 22.97 -1.95
N GLN A 122 -14.39 23.56 -0.74
CA GLN A 122 -13.58 24.73 -0.43
C GLN A 122 -12.09 24.40 -0.42
N ARG A 123 -11.72 23.26 0.18
CA ARG A 123 -10.32 22.78 0.23
C ARG A 123 -9.84 22.38 -1.15
N LEU A 124 -10.68 21.72 -1.96
CA LEU A 124 -10.32 21.35 -3.33
C LEU A 124 -10.16 22.60 -4.21
N ALA A 125 -11.03 23.60 -4.09
CA ALA A 125 -10.88 24.87 -4.79
C ALA A 125 -9.57 25.58 -4.42
N ALA A 126 -9.14 25.52 -3.16
CA ALA A 126 -7.91 26.16 -2.70
C ALA A 126 -6.62 25.56 -3.30
N ILE A 127 -6.66 24.31 -3.76
CA ILE A 127 -5.50 23.63 -4.38
C ILE A 127 -5.60 23.52 -5.91
N LYS A 128 -6.70 23.94 -6.52
CA LYS A 128 -6.95 23.78 -7.96
C LYS A 128 -5.87 24.42 -8.86
N ALA A 129 -5.23 25.49 -8.38
CA ALA A 129 -4.16 26.20 -9.12
C ALA A 129 -2.80 25.50 -9.04
N PHE A 130 -2.64 24.48 -8.21
CA PHE A 130 -1.39 23.74 -8.03
C PHE A 130 -1.40 22.43 -8.84
N PRO A 131 -0.23 21.91 -9.28
CA PRO A 131 -0.14 20.70 -10.08
C PRO A 131 -0.34 19.43 -9.24
N VAL A 132 -1.38 19.41 -8.41
CA VAL A 132 -1.78 18.24 -7.64
C VAL A 132 -2.59 17.32 -8.54
N THR A 133 -2.17 16.08 -8.70
CA THR A 133 -2.87 15.09 -9.52
C THR A 133 -3.42 13.91 -8.70
N THR A 134 -2.83 13.61 -7.55
CA THR A 134 -3.15 12.39 -6.79
C THR A 134 -3.44 12.74 -5.33
N ILE A 135 -4.53 12.23 -4.78
CA ILE A 135 -4.89 12.37 -3.36
C ILE A 135 -5.09 10.98 -2.76
N GLU A 136 -4.34 10.68 -1.69
CA GLU A 136 -4.41 9.41 -0.98
C GLU A 136 -5.26 9.56 0.30
N LEU A 137 -6.31 8.76 0.43
CA LEU A 137 -7.20 8.79 1.59
C LEU A 137 -6.82 7.74 2.61
N GLY A 138 -6.54 8.16 3.83
CA GLY A 138 -6.33 7.29 4.98
C GLY A 138 -7.64 6.72 5.49
N VAL A 139 -8.25 5.79 4.79
CA VAL A 139 -9.54 5.16 5.10
C VAL A 139 -9.44 4.21 6.28
N GLN A 140 -8.47 3.32 6.26
CA GLN A 140 -8.12 2.28 7.22
C GLN A 140 -9.15 1.14 7.29
N SER A 141 -10.44 1.42 7.45
CA SER A 141 -11.56 0.47 7.47
C SER A 141 -12.83 1.12 6.93
N MET A 142 -13.80 0.30 6.50
CA MET A 142 -15.15 0.72 6.15
C MET A 142 -16.19 0.17 7.16
N ASP A 143 -15.77 -0.32 8.32
CA ASP A 143 -16.63 -0.68 9.45
C ASP A 143 -16.53 0.41 10.53
N ASP A 144 -17.66 1.10 10.80
CA ASP A 144 -17.68 2.24 11.72
C ASP A 144 -17.36 1.85 13.17
N ARG A 145 -17.57 0.59 13.56
CA ARG A 145 -17.17 0.08 14.88
C ARG A 145 -15.65 -0.03 14.98
N VAL A 146 -15.00 -0.51 13.93
CA VAL A 146 -13.53 -0.58 13.83
C VAL A 146 -12.95 0.83 13.81
N LEU A 147 -13.51 1.74 13.01
CA LEU A 147 -13.09 3.14 12.95
C LEU A 147 -13.23 3.82 14.33
N LYS A 148 -14.34 3.61 15.03
CA LYS A 148 -14.56 4.16 16.39
C LYS A 148 -13.55 3.60 17.40
N ARG A 149 -13.31 2.27 17.42
CA ARG A 149 -12.32 1.66 18.31
C ARG A 149 -10.89 2.10 18.02
N SER A 150 -10.61 2.45 16.76
CA SER A 150 -9.32 2.97 16.33
C SER A 150 -9.18 4.49 16.52
N ASN A 151 -10.17 5.15 17.10
CA ASN A 151 -10.25 6.62 17.30
C ASN A 151 -9.97 7.39 16.00
N ARG A 152 -10.56 6.92 14.88
CA ARG A 152 -10.34 7.57 13.57
C ARG A 152 -11.05 8.91 13.43
N GLY A 153 -12.19 9.10 14.11
CA GLY A 153 -12.98 10.33 14.07
C GLY A 153 -13.71 10.61 12.75
N HIS A 154 -13.64 9.69 11.77
CA HIS A 154 -14.44 9.71 10.55
C HIS A 154 -15.23 8.41 10.41
N THR A 155 -16.24 8.42 9.53
CA THR A 155 -17.11 7.29 9.24
C THR A 155 -16.82 6.71 7.84
N ALA A 156 -17.39 5.54 7.58
CA ALA A 156 -17.38 4.98 6.25
C ALA A 156 -18.16 5.84 5.24
N ALA A 157 -19.19 6.57 5.68
CA ALA A 157 -19.93 7.50 4.85
C ALA A 157 -19.07 8.70 4.41
N ASP A 158 -18.20 9.21 5.28
CA ASP A 158 -17.25 10.28 4.95
C ASP A 158 -16.28 9.81 3.86
N THR A 159 -15.84 8.54 3.93
CA THR A 159 -15.00 7.95 2.88
C THR A 159 -15.72 7.91 1.53
N VAL A 160 -16.98 7.47 1.51
CA VAL A 160 -17.78 7.43 0.27
C VAL A 160 -17.88 8.83 -0.36
N LYS A 161 -18.28 9.82 0.44
CA LYS A 161 -18.38 11.22 -0.01
C LYS A 161 -17.04 11.76 -0.54
N ALA A 162 -15.95 11.49 0.19
CA ALA A 162 -14.62 11.97 -0.19
C ALA A 162 -14.17 11.39 -1.53
N VAL A 163 -14.31 10.06 -1.74
CA VAL A 163 -13.93 9.42 -3.00
C VAL A 163 -14.76 9.98 -4.16
N GLN A 164 -16.08 10.08 -4.00
CA GLN A 164 -16.96 10.63 -5.03
C GLN A 164 -16.56 12.05 -5.41
N LEU A 165 -16.35 12.92 -4.42
CA LEU A 165 -15.98 14.30 -4.66
C LEU A 165 -14.62 14.44 -5.34
N LEU A 166 -13.63 13.61 -4.99
CA LEU A 166 -12.33 13.59 -5.65
C LEU A 166 -12.42 13.12 -7.10
N GLN A 167 -13.24 12.11 -7.38
CA GLN A 167 -13.50 11.62 -8.73
C GLN A 167 -14.24 12.65 -9.59
N GLU A 168 -15.21 13.38 -9.03
CA GLU A 168 -15.89 14.50 -9.70
C GLU A 168 -14.93 15.64 -10.09
N HIS A 169 -13.86 15.82 -9.30
CA HIS A 169 -12.79 16.77 -9.57
C HIS A 169 -11.61 16.19 -10.36
N GLU A 170 -11.74 14.99 -10.92
CA GLU A 170 -10.76 14.30 -11.77
C GLU A 170 -9.39 14.04 -11.11
N TYR A 171 -9.34 13.93 -9.77
CA TYR A 171 -8.12 13.50 -9.07
C TYR A 171 -7.95 11.98 -9.16
N GLU A 172 -6.69 11.54 -9.31
CA GLU A 172 -6.32 10.14 -9.06
C GLU A 172 -6.47 9.85 -7.55
N VAL A 173 -7.30 8.86 -7.20
CA VAL A 173 -7.68 8.55 -5.83
C VAL A 173 -6.99 7.30 -5.34
N GLY A 174 -6.06 7.45 -4.39
CA GLY A 174 -5.49 6.34 -3.65
C GLY A 174 -6.25 6.07 -2.36
N VAL A 175 -6.38 4.80 -1.97
CA VAL A 175 -6.96 4.42 -0.68
C VAL A 175 -5.95 3.61 0.13
N GLN A 176 -5.74 4.00 1.38
CA GLN A 176 -4.98 3.23 2.34
C GLN A 176 -5.94 2.52 3.28
N MET A 177 -5.78 1.19 3.42
CA MET A 177 -6.47 0.38 4.41
C MET A 177 -5.49 -0.35 5.33
N MET A 178 -5.96 -0.80 6.49
CA MET A 178 -5.16 -1.51 7.47
C MET A 178 -5.78 -2.87 7.81
N VAL A 179 -4.93 -3.85 8.14
CA VAL A 179 -5.32 -5.14 8.67
C VAL A 179 -4.94 -5.25 10.16
N GLY A 180 -5.76 -5.93 10.95
CA GLY A 180 -5.50 -6.14 12.36
C GLY A 180 -5.81 -4.94 13.26
N LEU A 181 -6.69 -4.04 12.87
CA LEU A 181 -7.14 -2.93 13.73
C LEU A 181 -7.94 -3.44 14.94
N PRO A 182 -7.96 -2.69 16.08
CA PRO A 182 -8.76 -3.06 17.24
C PRO A 182 -10.24 -3.30 16.90
N GLY A 183 -10.73 -4.48 17.23
CA GLY A 183 -12.11 -4.89 16.95
C GLY A 183 -12.39 -5.33 15.52
N ASP A 184 -11.37 -5.39 14.67
CA ASP A 184 -11.49 -5.96 13.32
C ASP A 184 -11.44 -7.50 13.36
N ASN A 185 -11.89 -8.12 12.29
CA ASN A 185 -11.77 -9.55 12.02
C ASN A 185 -11.86 -9.78 10.51
N VAL A 186 -11.54 -11.00 10.07
CA VAL A 186 -11.52 -11.36 8.65
C VAL A 186 -12.82 -10.99 7.92
N ARG A 187 -13.99 -11.22 8.54
CA ARG A 187 -15.30 -10.91 7.93
C ARG A 187 -15.48 -9.39 7.71
N ARG A 188 -15.15 -8.55 8.71
CA ARG A 188 -15.23 -7.08 8.61
C ARG A 188 -14.20 -6.54 7.64
N LEU A 189 -13.00 -7.08 7.67
CA LEU A 189 -11.93 -6.72 6.75
C LEU A 189 -12.35 -6.96 5.29
N GLN A 190 -12.87 -8.14 4.98
CA GLN A 190 -13.39 -8.47 3.65
C GLN A 190 -14.59 -7.61 3.26
N ALA A 191 -15.49 -7.31 4.20
CA ALA A 191 -16.60 -6.39 3.95
C ALA A 191 -16.10 -4.97 3.63
N SER A 192 -15.08 -4.50 4.33
CA SER A 192 -14.40 -3.21 4.05
C SER A 192 -13.78 -3.21 2.66
N ALA A 193 -13.06 -4.27 2.29
CA ALA A 193 -12.47 -4.40 0.96
C ALA A 193 -13.53 -4.33 -0.16
N ARG A 194 -14.65 -5.06 0.00
CA ARG A 194 -15.76 -4.99 -0.97
C ARG A 194 -16.36 -3.59 -1.09
N ARG A 195 -16.51 -2.87 0.03
CA ARG A 195 -17.02 -1.49 0.01
C ARG A 195 -16.04 -0.54 -0.67
N ILE A 196 -14.74 -0.68 -0.42
CA ILE A 196 -13.68 0.10 -1.09
C ILE A 196 -13.67 -0.19 -2.59
N ALA A 197 -13.73 -1.46 -3.01
CA ALA A 197 -13.70 -1.82 -4.43
C ALA A 197 -14.87 -1.22 -5.22
N ARG A 198 -16.07 -1.13 -4.61
CA ARG A 198 -17.25 -0.47 -5.23
C ARG A 198 -17.03 1.02 -5.50
N LEU A 199 -16.14 1.67 -4.77
CA LEU A 199 -15.78 3.08 -4.99
C LEU A 199 -14.80 3.26 -6.14
N LYS A 200 -14.21 2.18 -6.66
CA LYS A 200 -13.28 2.16 -7.78
C LYS A 200 -12.12 3.16 -7.63
N PRO A 201 -11.36 3.11 -6.52
CA PRO A 201 -10.16 3.91 -6.42
C PRO A 201 -9.13 3.48 -7.48
N ASP A 202 -8.23 4.36 -7.85
CA ASP A 202 -7.18 4.08 -8.84
C ASP A 202 -6.14 3.10 -8.30
N PHE A 203 -5.86 3.15 -6.98
CA PHE A 203 -4.94 2.21 -6.33
C PHE A 203 -5.19 2.08 -4.82
N ILE A 204 -4.61 1.01 -4.26
CA ILE A 204 -4.70 0.66 -2.84
C ILE A 204 -3.31 0.53 -2.23
N ARG A 205 -3.19 0.91 -0.94
CA ARG A 205 -2.10 0.52 -0.03
C ARG A 205 -2.67 -0.28 1.12
N ILE A 206 -2.03 -1.39 1.47
CA ILE A 206 -2.48 -2.27 2.56
C ILE A 206 -1.38 -2.34 3.63
N TYR A 207 -1.68 -1.89 4.83
CA TYR A 207 -0.73 -1.84 5.93
C TYR A 207 -1.15 -2.72 7.10
N PRO A 208 -0.26 -3.56 7.63
CA PRO A 208 -0.52 -4.24 8.88
C PRO A 208 -0.45 -3.26 10.07
N THR A 209 -1.29 -3.52 11.08
CA THR A 209 -1.28 -2.75 12.32
C THR A 209 -0.17 -3.24 13.22
N VAL A 210 0.70 -2.34 13.65
CA VAL A 210 1.79 -2.60 14.60
C VAL A 210 1.59 -1.79 15.89
N VAL A 211 2.16 -2.26 16.98
CA VAL A 211 2.10 -1.60 18.29
C VAL A 211 3.35 -0.76 18.47
N LEU A 212 3.18 0.55 18.45
CA LEU A 212 4.27 1.51 18.63
C LEU A 212 4.29 2.02 20.08
N ALA A 213 5.48 2.11 20.67
CA ALA A 213 5.68 2.71 21.99
C ALA A 213 5.06 4.11 22.07
N GLY A 214 4.45 4.45 23.21
CA GLY A 214 3.78 5.74 23.43
C GLY A 214 2.48 5.94 22.66
N SER A 215 2.01 4.95 21.87
CA SER A 215 0.68 4.99 21.27
C SER A 215 -0.40 4.50 22.23
N PRO A 216 -1.66 4.96 22.10
CA PRO A 216 -2.76 4.37 22.88
C PRO A 216 -2.91 2.86 22.66
N LEU A 217 -2.55 2.35 21.49
CA LEU A 217 -2.55 0.92 21.19
C LEU A 217 -1.54 0.14 22.03
N ALA A 218 -0.38 0.75 22.36
CA ALA A 218 0.59 0.15 23.29
C ALA A 218 -0.01 -0.07 24.68
N THR A 219 -0.79 0.89 25.18
CA THR A 219 -1.51 0.74 26.44
C THR A 219 -2.56 -0.37 26.39
N MET A 220 -3.31 -0.46 25.27
CA MET A 220 -4.29 -1.55 25.07
C MET A 220 -3.58 -2.91 25.02
N TYR A 221 -2.45 -2.99 24.34
CA TYR A 221 -1.64 -4.22 24.26
C TYR A 221 -1.11 -4.66 25.64
N GLN A 222 -0.54 -3.73 26.41
CA GLN A 222 -0.02 -3.98 27.75
C GLN A 222 -1.09 -4.44 28.73
N LYS A 223 -2.34 -3.95 28.58
CA LYS A 223 -3.50 -4.36 29.39
C LYS A 223 -4.15 -5.67 28.91
N GLY A 224 -3.74 -6.23 27.78
CA GLY A 224 -4.38 -7.39 27.17
C GLY A 224 -5.68 -7.10 26.41
N ASP A 225 -6.05 -5.82 26.25
CA ASP A 225 -7.27 -5.39 25.52
C ASP A 225 -7.10 -5.46 23.99
N TYR A 226 -5.88 -5.65 23.52
CA TYR A 226 -5.54 -5.79 22.11
C TYR A 226 -4.44 -6.84 21.92
N ILE A 227 -4.69 -7.76 20.99
CA ILE A 227 -3.73 -8.77 20.56
C ILE A 227 -3.41 -8.49 19.09
N PRO A 228 -2.16 -8.13 18.74
CA PRO A 228 -1.77 -7.93 17.36
C PRO A 228 -1.77 -9.26 16.59
N LEU A 229 -2.00 -9.18 15.28
CA LEU A 229 -1.82 -10.32 14.40
C LEU A 229 -0.37 -10.82 14.45
N SER A 230 -0.18 -12.12 14.32
CA SER A 230 1.13 -12.68 13.98
C SER A 230 1.53 -12.28 12.55
N LEU A 231 2.82 -12.37 12.23
CA LEU A 231 3.31 -12.08 10.89
C LEU A 231 2.65 -12.98 9.83
N THR A 232 2.48 -14.27 10.14
CA THR A 232 1.84 -15.25 9.25
C THR A 232 0.38 -14.92 8.98
N GLU A 233 -0.38 -14.55 10.02
CA GLU A 233 -1.79 -14.17 9.88
C GLU A 233 -1.95 -12.90 9.04
N ALA A 234 -1.10 -11.90 9.29
CA ALA A 234 -1.12 -10.65 8.54
C ALA A 234 -0.76 -10.87 7.06
N VAL A 235 0.27 -11.66 6.78
CA VAL A 235 0.65 -12.02 5.40
C VAL A 235 -0.50 -12.70 4.69
N ARG A 236 -1.18 -13.67 5.33
CA ARG A 236 -2.35 -14.36 4.76
C ARG A 236 -3.48 -13.39 4.47
N GLN A 237 -3.87 -12.54 5.44
CA GLN A 237 -4.96 -11.58 5.25
C GLN A 237 -4.63 -10.58 4.13
N VAL A 238 -3.39 -10.09 4.05
CA VAL A 238 -2.97 -9.17 2.99
C VAL A 238 -2.90 -9.86 1.64
N LYS A 239 -2.51 -11.15 1.58
CA LYS A 239 -2.57 -11.97 0.37
C LYS A 239 -4.00 -12.05 -0.18
N ASP A 240 -4.97 -12.38 0.69
CA ASP A 240 -6.37 -12.50 0.29
C ASP A 240 -6.92 -11.15 -0.23
N LEU A 241 -6.57 -10.04 0.42
CA LEU A 241 -6.93 -8.69 -0.02
C LEU A 241 -6.27 -8.33 -1.37
N TYR A 242 -4.99 -8.64 -1.53
CA TYR A 242 -4.26 -8.39 -2.78
C TYR A 242 -4.92 -9.11 -3.95
N LEU A 243 -5.21 -10.42 -3.80
CA LEU A 243 -5.86 -11.21 -4.82
C LEU A 243 -7.28 -10.69 -5.12
N TYR A 244 -8.02 -10.29 -4.09
CA TYR A 244 -9.34 -9.69 -4.25
C TYR A 244 -9.28 -8.41 -5.08
N PHE A 245 -8.43 -7.42 -4.70
CA PHE A 245 -8.33 -6.16 -5.44
C PHE A 245 -7.76 -6.35 -6.86
N LYS A 246 -6.82 -7.27 -7.04
CA LYS A 246 -6.32 -7.63 -8.37
C LYS A 246 -7.46 -8.14 -9.27
N ASN A 247 -8.35 -8.97 -8.74
CA ASN A 247 -9.52 -9.49 -9.45
C ASN A 247 -10.55 -8.41 -9.78
N GLU A 248 -10.64 -7.37 -8.94
CA GLU A 248 -11.45 -6.17 -9.19
C GLU A 248 -10.75 -5.15 -10.11
N ASN A 249 -9.59 -5.46 -10.69
CA ASN A 249 -8.74 -4.58 -11.51
C ASN A 249 -8.28 -3.30 -10.79
N ILE A 250 -8.10 -3.36 -9.47
CA ILE A 250 -7.59 -2.26 -8.66
C ILE A 250 -6.14 -2.54 -8.28
N ALA A 251 -5.23 -1.65 -8.63
CA ALA A 251 -3.81 -1.82 -8.39
C ALA A 251 -3.46 -1.73 -6.89
N VAL A 252 -2.84 -2.75 -6.31
CA VAL A 252 -2.24 -2.67 -4.98
C VAL A 252 -0.78 -2.28 -5.13
N ILE A 253 -0.48 -1.00 -4.88
CA ILE A 253 0.86 -0.45 -5.12
C ILE A 253 1.84 -0.68 -3.97
N ARG A 254 1.32 -0.99 -2.76
CA ARG A 254 2.14 -1.26 -1.59
C ARG A 254 1.45 -2.20 -0.61
N MET A 255 2.23 -3.15 -0.10
CA MET A 255 1.88 -4.03 1.01
C MET A 255 2.98 -3.96 2.07
N GLY A 256 2.58 -3.70 3.33
CA GLY A 256 3.51 -3.53 4.46
C GLY A 256 4.04 -2.11 4.63
N LEU A 257 4.53 -1.83 5.83
CA LEU A 257 5.06 -0.54 6.23
C LEU A 257 6.39 -0.22 5.51
N GLN A 258 6.73 1.06 5.47
CA GLN A 258 8.06 1.49 5.01
C GLN A 258 9.12 0.98 6.00
N ALA A 259 10.18 0.38 5.49
CA ALA A 259 11.33 0.09 6.31
C ALA A 259 11.97 1.41 6.76
N THR A 260 12.13 1.57 8.07
CA THR A 260 12.82 2.69 8.71
C THR A 260 13.75 2.14 9.78
N GLU A 261 14.83 2.82 10.07
CA GLU A 261 15.74 2.43 11.16
C GLU A 261 15.01 2.37 12.51
N ALA A 262 14.03 3.26 12.73
CA ALA A 262 13.22 3.28 13.93
C ALA A 262 12.46 1.97 14.18
N PHE A 263 12.10 1.21 13.15
CA PHE A 263 11.42 -0.08 13.30
C PHE A 263 12.37 -1.27 13.57
N ALA A 264 13.66 -1.04 13.56
CA ALA A 264 14.66 -2.01 14.02
C ALA A 264 14.90 -1.91 15.54
N ASP A 265 14.36 -0.88 16.20
CA ASP A 265 14.46 -0.67 17.64
C ASP A 265 13.24 -1.24 18.36
N ASP A 266 13.44 -2.30 19.16
CA ASP A 266 12.41 -2.94 19.97
C ASP A 266 11.80 -2.00 21.03
N ALA A 267 12.48 -0.90 21.38
CA ALA A 267 11.92 0.13 22.24
C ALA A 267 10.84 0.98 21.55
N ILE A 268 10.83 1.01 20.21
CA ILE A 268 9.84 1.73 19.39
C ILE A 268 8.75 0.78 18.89
N LEU A 269 9.12 -0.38 18.39
CA LEU A 269 8.20 -1.39 17.85
C LEU A 269 7.97 -2.48 18.89
N LEU A 270 6.93 -2.34 19.71
CA LEU A 270 6.67 -3.26 20.82
C LEU A 270 6.08 -4.61 20.39
N ALA A 271 5.27 -4.65 19.36
CA ALA A 271 4.62 -5.87 18.86
C ALA A 271 3.97 -5.68 17.49
N GLY A 272 3.61 -6.79 16.86
CA GLY A 272 2.83 -6.82 15.63
C GLY A 272 3.62 -7.29 14.41
N PRO A 273 2.93 -7.44 13.26
CA PRO A 273 3.45 -8.12 12.08
C PRO A 273 4.33 -7.21 11.21
N TYR A 274 5.42 -6.71 11.77
CA TYR A 274 6.39 -5.96 11.00
C TYR A 274 7.46 -6.87 10.39
N HIS A 275 7.74 -6.66 9.13
CA HIS A 275 8.91 -7.19 8.44
C HIS A 275 9.31 -6.26 7.29
N PRO A 276 10.60 -5.91 7.09
CA PRO A 276 11.03 -5.00 6.02
C PRO A 276 10.69 -5.53 4.62
N ALA A 277 10.65 -6.86 4.45
CA ALA A 277 10.26 -7.52 3.21
C ALA A 277 8.82 -8.07 3.24
N PHE A 278 7.88 -7.43 3.98
CA PHE A 278 6.51 -7.91 4.14
C PHE A 278 5.80 -8.18 2.81
N GLY A 279 5.86 -7.24 1.86
CA GLY A 279 5.26 -7.42 0.53
C GLY A 279 5.87 -8.61 -0.24
N HIS A 280 7.18 -8.84 -0.11
CA HIS A 280 7.82 -10.02 -0.70
C HIS A 280 7.27 -11.32 -0.08
N MET A 281 7.01 -11.35 1.23
CA MET A 281 6.40 -12.52 1.88
C MET A 281 4.99 -12.79 1.36
N VAL A 282 4.20 -11.75 1.14
CA VAL A 282 2.86 -11.88 0.53
C VAL A 282 2.96 -12.51 -0.87
N TYR A 283 3.83 -12.00 -1.73
CA TYR A 283 4.04 -12.60 -3.06
C TYR A 283 4.57 -14.03 -2.97
N SER A 284 5.43 -14.33 -2.01
CA SER A 284 5.95 -15.69 -1.81
C SER A 284 4.82 -16.69 -1.48
N GLU A 285 3.88 -16.33 -0.62
CA GLU A 285 2.72 -17.18 -0.35
C GLU A 285 1.80 -17.34 -1.56
N ILE A 286 1.66 -16.31 -2.42
CA ILE A 286 0.90 -16.42 -3.68
C ILE A 286 1.57 -17.44 -4.62
N PHE A 287 2.88 -17.37 -4.81
CA PHE A 287 3.60 -18.32 -5.66
C PHE A 287 3.56 -19.73 -5.10
N LEU A 288 3.59 -19.90 -3.78
CA LEU A 288 3.43 -21.20 -3.14
C LEU A 288 2.05 -21.79 -3.44
N ASP A 289 0.97 -21.00 -3.24
CA ASP A 289 -0.40 -21.46 -3.53
C ASP A 289 -0.55 -21.86 -5.01
N MET A 290 0.00 -21.08 -5.94
CA MET A 290 -0.03 -21.39 -7.36
C MET A 290 0.70 -22.71 -7.68
N ALA A 291 1.85 -22.96 -7.04
CA ALA A 291 2.60 -24.21 -7.21
C ALA A 291 1.81 -25.38 -6.64
N VAL A 292 1.24 -25.25 -5.45
CA VAL A 292 0.42 -26.30 -4.81
C VAL A 292 -0.77 -26.67 -5.70
N VAL A 293 -1.53 -25.68 -6.20
CA VAL A 293 -2.69 -25.92 -7.06
C VAL A 293 -2.29 -26.67 -8.33
N GLN A 294 -1.21 -26.27 -9.01
CA GLN A 294 -0.76 -26.94 -10.24
C GLN A 294 -0.23 -28.35 -9.97
N LEU A 295 0.46 -28.58 -8.85
CA LEU A 295 0.94 -29.92 -8.47
C LEU A 295 -0.20 -30.85 -8.10
N GLN A 296 -1.19 -30.37 -7.36
CA GLN A 296 -2.40 -31.16 -7.02
C GLN A 296 -3.21 -31.57 -8.24
N SER A 297 -3.17 -30.77 -9.30
CA SER A 297 -3.86 -31.07 -10.56
C SER A 297 -3.11 -32.09 -11.42
N SER A 298 -1.89 -32.46 -11.05
CA SER A 298 -1.09 -33.47 -11.78
C SER A 298 -1.47 -34.89 -11.32
N ASN A 299 -1.99 -35.70 -12.24
CA ASN A 299 -2.50 -37.06 -11.95
C ASN A 299 -1.40 -38.12 -11.76
N SER A 300 -0.11 -37.74 -11.69
CA SER A 300 1.01 -38.69 -11.63
C SER A 300 1.78 -38.57 -10.30
N THR A 301 2.44 -39.67 -9.89
CA THR A 301 3.38 -39.68 -8.77
C THR A 301 4.58 -38.82 -9.15
N VAL A 302 4.51 -37.53 -8.77
CA VAL A 302 5.51 -36.53 -9.14
C VAL A 302 6.75 -36.72 -8.27
N GLN A 303 7.91 -37.02 -8.89
CA GLN A 303 9.18 -37.10 -8.15
C GLN A 303 10.06 -35.86 -8.37
N SER A 304 9.95 -35.23 -9.52
CA SER A 304 10.80 -34.08 -9.88
C SER A 304 9.99 -33.00 -10.58
N VAL A 305 10.21 -31.73 -10.24
CA VAL A 305 9.48 -30.61 -10.80
C VAL A 305 10.39 -29.49 -11.25
N ARG A 306 10.00 -28.81 -12.33
CA ARG A 306 10.55 -27.54 -12.76
C ARG A 306 9.50 -26.44 -12.62
N LEU A 307 9.82 -25.42 -11.85
CA LEU A 307 8.97 -24.26 -11.59
C LEU A 307 9.48 -23.10 -12.46
N HIS A 308 8.80 -22.87 -13.59
CA HIS A 308 9.14 -21.77 -14.49
C HIS A 308 8.49 -20.48 -13.98
N VAL A 309 9.28 -19.44 -13.75
CA VAL A 309 8.85 -18.12 -13.29
C VAL A 309 9.64 -17.03 -13.98
N HIS A 310 9.07 -15.82 -14.09
CA HIS A 310 9.83 -14.67 -14.57
C HIS A 310 11.11 -14.47 -13.74
N PRO A 311 12.25 -14.03 -14.32
CA PRO A 311 13.52 -13.85 -13.58
C PRO A 311 13.41 -12.99 -12.33
N ARG A 312 12.56 -11.95 -12.34
CA ARG A 312 12.28 -11.09 -11.18
C ARG A 312 11.49 -11.78 -10.08
N SER A 313 10.82 -12.89 -10.37
CA SER A 313 9.96 -13.61 -9.44
C SER A 313 10.62 -14.83 -8.80
N VAL A 314 11.85 -15.14 -9.17
CA VAL A 314 12.62 -16.29 -8.65
C VAL A 314 12.74 -16.25 -7.12
N SER A 315 13.02 -15.06 -6.53
CA SER A 315 13.13 -14.92 -5.07
C SER A 315 11.79 -15.11 -4.36
N MET A 316 10.69 -14.67 -4.99
CA MET A 316 9.33 -14.85 -4.46
C MET A 316 8.93 -16.33 -4.51
N MET A 317 9.24 -17.04 -5.60
CA MET A 317 8.99 -18.48 -5.69
C MET A 317 9.81 -19.28 -4.66
N ARG A 318 11.06 -18.92 -4.40
CA ARG A 318 11.87 -19.54 -3.33
C ARG A 318 11.30 -19.33 -1.96
N GLY A 319 10.72 -18.16 -1.72
CA GLY A 319 10.29 -17.71 -0.40
C GLY A 319 11.46 -17.36 0.55
N PRO A 320 11.16 -16.72 1.69
CA PRO A 320 12.18 -16.42 2.70
C PRO A 320 12.92 -17.69 3.14
N LYS A 321 14.27 -17.65 3.10
CA LYS A 321 15.15 -18.79 3.47
C LYS A 321 14.82 -20.10 2.73
N ASN A 322 14.39 -20.03 1.48
CA ASN A 322 13.88 -21.15 0.66
C ASN A 322 12.65 -21.85 1.27
N GLY A 323 11.83 -21.12 2.03
CA GLY A 323 10.70 -21.71 2.74
C GLY A 323 9.67 -22.37 1.84
N ASN A 324 9.41 -21.83 0.64
CA ASN A 324 8.47 -22.43 -0.31
C ASN A 324 8.99 -23.77 -0.87
N ILE A 325 10.30 -23.84 -1.14
CA ILE A 325 10.92 -25.09 -1.63
C ILE A 325 10.77 -26.19 -0.58
N LYS A 326 11.07 -25.89 0.69
CA LYS A 326 10.91 -26.82 1.80
C LYS A 326 9.45 -27.29 1.96
N LYS A 327 8.49 -26.35 1.95
CA LYS A 327 7.05 -26.68 2.04
C LYS A 327 6.57 -27.57 0.89
N LEU A 328 7.03 -27.32 -0.33
CA LEU A 328 6.68 -28.15 -1.49
C LEU A 328 7.29 -29.55 -1.38
N ASP A 329 8.56 -29.67 -0.94
CA ASP A 329 9.22 -30.95 -0.69
C ASP A 329 8.47 -31.74 0.40
N GLU A 330 8.20 -31.15 1.54
CA GLU A 330 7.46 -31.76 2.66
C GLU A 330 6.05 -32.20 2.25
N THR A 331 5.35 -31.40 1.43
CA THR A 331 3.94 -31.65 1.05
C THR A 331 3.80 -32.72 -0.03
N PHE A 332 4.71 -32.74 -1.01
CA PHE A 332 4.61 -33.60 -2.19
C PHE A 332 5.70 -34.67 -2.26
N HIS A 333 6.62 -34.72 -1.27
CA HIS A 333 7.75 -35.65 -1.20
C HIS A 333 8.61 -35.68 -2.47
N LEU A 334 8.97 -34.47 -2.95
CA LEU A 334 9.67 -34.28 -4.20
C LEU A 334 11.17 -34.53 -4.04
N LYS A 335 11.75 -35.37 -4.89
CA LYS A 335 13.21 -35.60 -4.90
C LYS A 335 14.00 -34.41 -5.44
N THR A 336 13.42 -33.68 -6.40
CA THR A 336 14.09 -32.53 -7.03
C THR A 336 13.10 -31.41 -7.32
N ILE A 337 13.44 -30.21 -6.91
CA ILE A 337 12.71 -28.98 -7.24
C ILE A 337 13.71 -28.00 -7.89
N GLU A 338 13.49 -27.71 -9.16
CA GLU A 338 14.31 -26.76 -9.93
C GLU A 338 13.49 -25.51 -10.23
N ILE A 339 13.99 -24.31 -9.89
CA ILE A 339 13.39 -23.06 -10.33
C ILE A 339 14.09 -22.59 -11.59
N VAL A 340 13.32 -22.46 -12.67
CA VAL A 340 13.81 -22.10 -14.00
C VAL A 340 13.35 -20.68 -14.34
N PRO A 341 14.28 -19.71 -14.47
CA PRO A 341 13.94 -18.38 -14.95
C PRO A 341 13.43 -18.43 -16.40
N ASP A 342 12.26 -17.83 -16.67
CA ASP A 342 11.63 -17.77 -17.97
C ASP A 342 11.11 -16.35 -18.25
N ALA A 343 11.82 -15.61 -19.10
CA ALA A 343 11.49 -14.22 -19.42
C ALA A 343 10.24 -14.07 -20.31
N SER A 344 9.69 -15.17 -20.84
CA SER A 344 8.44 -15.16 -21.61
C SER A 344 7.18 -15.11 -20.73
N LEU A 345 7.32 -15.43 -19.43
CA LEU A 345 6.22 -15.35 -18.46
C LEU A 345 6.09 -13.93 -17.91
N ASN A 346 4.89 -13.55 -17.49
CA ASN A 346 4.68 -12.32 -16.70
C ASN A 346 5.23 -12.48 -15.27
N GLU A 347 5.52 -11.36 -14.61
CA GLU A 347 6.08 -11.37 -13.25
C GLU A 347 5.18 -12.07 -12.21
N ASP A 348 3.90 -12.23 -12.48
CA ASP A 348 2.91 -12.86 -11.62
C ASP A 348 2.46 -14.26 -12.09
N GLN A 349 3.19 -14.87 -13.02
CA GLN A 349 2.89 -16.18 -13.58
C GLN A 349 3.87 -17.26 -13.11
N LEU A 350 3.34 -18.47 -12.97
CA LEU A 350 4.06 -19.70 -12.70
C LEU A 350 3.58 -20.80 -13.64
N THR A 351 4.51 -21.57 -14.17
CA THR A 351 4.21 -22.83 -14.88
C THR A 351 4.98 -23.97 -14.24
N VAL A 352 4.28 -25.03 -13.85
CA VAL A 352 4.87 -26.24 -13.28
C VAL A 352 5.02 -27.30 -14.38
N LYS A 353 6.23 -27.80 -14.59
CA LYS A 353 6.53 -28.95 -15.45
C LYS A 353 6.99 -30.12 -14.59
N VAL A 354 6.22 -31.20 -14.67
CA VAL A 354 6.50 -32.44 -13.94
C VAL A 354 7.45 -33.32 -14.76
N ARG A 355 8.40 -33.95 -14.09
CA ARG A 355 9.17 -35.06 -14.64
C ARG A 355 8.81 -36.32 -13.85
N THR A 356 8.31 -37.32 -14.56
CA THR A 356 8.09 -38.68 -14.06
C THR A 356 9.40 -39.41 -13.94
#